data_ccd7a9c84edb6128643b6f0ae6c370ff
#
_entry.id   ccd7a9c84edb6128643b6f0ae6c370ff
#
_cell.length_a   1.000
_cell.length_b   1.000
_cell.length_c   1.000
_cell.angle_alpha   90.00
_cell.angle_beta   90.00
_cell.angle_gamma   90.00
#
_symmetry.space_group_name_H-M   'P 1'
#
loop_
_entity.id
_entity.type
_entity.pdbx_description
1 polymer ?
#
loop_
_entity_poly.entity_id
_entity_poly.type
_entity_poly.pdbx_seq_one_letter_code
_entity_poly.pdbx_strand_id
1 'polypeptide(L)'
;AGVFFTADNYNGKNFYGAKVIPGRGAWLEFETATNGSINVKIDRRRKISVTTFLRALGITKNSELKELFADVDNGPINYIDSTLDKDPTTSQAAALLEVYRRLRPGDLATVENARSMVERTFFDYKRYDYSRVGRFKINQRLGFDTPNDSTHRTLQIEDVIAIIRELIRLNNTQEPADDIDSLANRRVKMVGELIQRQFRLGMLRLQRNILDRMSMANPEEVTPSQLLNSRPVVAAVKEFFSSSQLSQLMDSYNPFSELSHKRRLSSMGPGGLTRERAGFDVRDTHPTHYGRICTVETPEGANVGLVLNLATYARINEYGFIEAPYRVVKDGKVTDEVVYVDASLEKDMVIADTSAKLNKDGSFVDERVSARINGQPAQVESSRVTHVDAAHKEILGASASLIPFVEKNRVDRALMGCAMQKQAVPLLKNTAPTV
;
A
#
# COMPACT_ATOMS: atom_id res chain seq x y z
N ALA A 1 1.76 1.87 3.66
CA ALA A 1 3.17 1.96 4.04
C ALA A 1 4.05 1.70 2.83
N GLY A 2 5.17 2.43 2.70
CA GLY A 2 6.10 2.35 1.59
C GLY A 2 6.49 3.72 1.05
N VAL A 3 7.08 3.74 -0.14
CA VAL A 3 7.42 4.95 -0.88
C VAL A 3 6.52 5.08 -2.09
N PHE A 4 6.04 6.31 -2.35
CA PHE A 4 5.17 6.64 -3.49
C PHE A 4 5.66 7.91 -4.15
N PHE A 5 5.82 7.87 -5.48
CA PHE A 5 6.19 9.01 -6.28
C PHE A 5 4.93 9.63 -6.89
N THR A 6 4.80 10.94 -6.74
CA THR A 6 3.66 11.72 -7.23
C THR A 6 4.15 12.76 -8.22
N ALA A 7 3.30 13.23 -9.12
CA ALA A 7 3.61 14.31 -10.04
C ALA A 7 2.55 15.40 -9.92
N ASP A 8 3.01 16.64 -9.81
CA ASP A 8 2.18 17.83 -9.87
C ASP A 8 2.48 18.57 -11.17
N ASN A 9 1.46 18.81 -11.99
CA ASN A 9 1.61 19.53 -13.24
C ASN A 9 1.55 21.04 -13.02
N TYR A 10 2.59 21.74 -13.44
CA TYR A 10 2.61 23.21 -13.44
C TYR A 10 3.07 23.71 -14.80
N ASN A 11 2.25 24.50 -15.48
CA ASN A 11 2.52 25.04 -16.81
C ASN A 11 2.96 23.97 -17.85
N GLY A 12 2.34 22.80 -17.84
CA GLY A 12 2.62 21.71 -18.77
C GLY A 12 3.88 20.87 -18.47
N LYS A 13 4.61 21.19 -17.39
CA LYS A 13 5.73 20.39 -16.90
C LYS A 13 5.36 19.71 -15.59
N ASN A 14 5.73 18.43 -15.47
CA ASN A 14 5.55 17.68 -14.23
C ASN A 14 6.71 17.96 -13.28
N PHE A 15 6.36 18.24 -12.02
CA PHE A 15 7.29 18.31 -10.90
C PHE A 15 7.00 17.15 -9.97
N TYR A 16 8.01 16.35 -9.72
CA TYR A 16 7.83 15.10 -8.97
C TYR A 16 8.07 15.33 -7.49
N GLY A 17 7.32 14.58 -6.70
CA GLY A 17 7.45 14.46 -5.27
C GLY A 17 7.50 13.00 -4.86
N ALA A 18 8.04 12.72 -3.68
CA ALA A 18 8.04 11.38 -3.09
C ALA A 18 7.48 11.43 -1.67
N LYS A 19 6.59 10.51 -1.34
CA LYS A 19 6.01 10.37 0.00
C LYS A 19 6.45 9.05 0.60
N VAL A 20 7.14 9.12 1.73
CA VAL A 20 7.51 7.96 2.53
C VAL A 20 6.52 7.86 3.67
N ILE A 21 5.73 6.80 3.66
CA ILE A 21 4.68 6.55 4.65
C ILE A 21 5.08 5.32 5.46
N PRO A 22 5.56 5.48 6.70
CA PRO A 22 5.85 4.34 7.56
C PRO A 22 4.56 3.72 8.11
N GLY A 23 4.63 2.49 8.58
CA GLY A 23 3.56 1.89 9.36
C GLY A 23 3.36 2.56 10.72
N ARG A 24 4.43 3.08 11.28
CA ARG A 24 4.47 3.89 12.50
C ARG A 24 5.62 4.88 12.43
N GLY A 25 5.36 6.16 12.69
CA GLY A 25 6.36 7.22 12.76
C GLY A 25 6.04 8.41 11.85
N ALA A 26 7.00 9.30 11.74
CA ALA A 26 6.90 10.54 10.99
C ALA A 26 6.88 10.29 9.47
N TRP A 27 6.00 10.98 8.76
CA TRP A 27 5.98 10.97 7.29
C TRP A 27 7.09 11.85 6.75
N LEU A 28 7.73 11.42 5.66
CA LEU A 28 8.64 12.23 4.88
C LEU A 28 8.01 12.52 3.51
N GLU A 29 7.92 13.79 3.17
CA GLU A 29 7.42 14.23 1.87
C GLU A 29 8.51 15.04 1.18
N PHE A 30 9.04 14.52 0.08
CA PHE A 30 10.02 15.17 -0.77
C PHE A 30 9.30 15.89 -1.90
N GLU A 31 9.65 17.14 -2.17
CA GLU A 31 9.02 17.95 -3.21
C GLU A 31 10.10 18.63 -4.05
N THR A 32 9.95 18.58 -5.37
CA THR A 32 10.75 19.37 -6.30
C THR A 32 10.05 20.71 -6.54
N ALA A 33 10.72 21.80 -6.26
CA ALA A 33 10.19 23.13 -6.52
C ALA A 33 10.43 23.55 -7.98
N THR A 34 9.67 24.53 -8.47
CA THR A 34 9.77 25.06 -9.85
C THR A 34 11.14 25.59 -10.23
N ASN A 35 11.93 26.02 -9.26
CA ASN A 35 13.31 26.48 -9.44
C ASN A 35 14.38 25.38 -9.39
N GLY A 36 13.97 24.10 -9.36
CA GLY A 36 14.86 22.95 -9.31
C GLY A 36 15.36 22.55 -7.91
N SER A 37 15.02 23.27 -6.85
CA SER A 37 15.43 22.85 -5.51
C SER A 37 14.55 21.73 -4.97
N ILE A 38 15.15 20.75 -4.30
CA ILE A 38 14.45 19.66 -3.64
C ILE A 38 14.35 19.93 -2.15
N ASN A 39 13.13 19.85 -1.63
CA ASN A 39 12.84 20.08 -0.22
C ASN A 39 12.20 18.85 0.41
N VAL A 40 12.34 18.70 1.72
CA VAL A 40 11.68 17.65 2.50
C VAL A 40 10.81 18.28 3.59
N LYS A 41 9.62 17.75 3.77
CA LYS A 41 8.73 18.04 4.89
C LYS A 41 8.67 16.82 5.81
N ILE A 42 8.79 17.04 7.09
CA ILE A 42 8.65 16.01 8.12
C ILE A 42 7.31 16.25 8.81
N ASP A 43 6.41 15.25 8.82
CA ASP A 43 5.05 15.33 9.37
C ASP A 43 4.28 16.59 8.91
N ARG A 44 4.39 16.92 7.60
CA ARG A 44 3.72 18.09 6.99
C ARG A 44 4.11 19.43 7.60
N ARG A 45 5.25 19.50 8.30
CA ARG A 45 5.78 20.74 8.87
C ARG A 45 6.51 21.58 7.82
N ARG A 46 7.17 22.67 8.24
CA ARG A 46 7.86 23.58 7.32
C ARG A 46 8.93 22.87 6.50
N LYS A 47 9.09 23.28 5.24
CA LYS A 47 10.08 22.76 4.30
C LYS A 47 11.52 22.96 4.81
N ILE A 48 12.34 21.95 4.58
CA ILE A 48 13.79 21.93 4.83
C ILE A 48 14.45 21.53 3.51
N SER A 49 15.60 22.12 3.17
CA SER A 49 16.38 21.65 2.02
C SER A 49 16.79 20.21 2.19
N VAL A 50 16.71 19.40 1.13
CA VAL A 50 17.07 17.98 1.22
C VAL A 50 18.52 17.78 1.58
N THR A 51 19.42 18.71 1.17
CA THR A 51 20.85 18.73 1.53
C THR A 51 21.04 18.97 3.02
N THR A 52 20.28 19.89 3.63
CA THR A 52 20.25 20.07 5.11
C THR A 52 19.83 18.77 5.80
N PHE A 53 18.83 18.08 5.29
CA PHE A 53 18.38 16.80 5.87
C PHE A 53 19.46 15.71 5.76
N LEU A 54 20.12 15.57 4.59
CA LEU A 54 21.21 14.62 4.39
C LEU A 54 22.42 14.93 5.28
N ARG A 55 22.76 16.23 5.50
CA ARG A 55 23.81 16.63 6.45
C ARG A 55 23.46 16.25 7.90
N ALA A 56 22.20 16.43 8.29
CA ALA A 56 21.74 16.01 9.61
C ALA A 56 21.88 14.49 9.81
N LEU A 57 21.70 13.70 8.74
CA LEU A 57 21.88 12.25 8.74
C LEU A 57 23.36 11.81 8.67
N GLY A 58 24.31 12.71 8.39
CA GLY A 58 25.75 12.42 8.45
C GLY A 58 26.56 12.72 7.19
N ILE A 59 25.92 13.03 6.05
CA ILE A 59 26.61 13.36 4.79
C ILE A 59 26.90 14.87 4.76
N THR A 60 28.11 15.28 5.14
CA THR A 60 28.39 16.70 5.45
C THR A 60 29.01 17.49 4.32
N LYS A 61 29.85 16.88 3.47
CA LYS A 61 30.62 17.58 2.44
C LYS A 61 29.80 17.83 1.18
N ASN A 62 29.93 19.04 0.61
CA ASN A 62 29.29 19.37 -0.68
C ASN A 62 29.79 18.49 -1.82
N SER A 63 31.10 18.14 -1.82
CA SER A 63 31.67 17.25 -2.84
C SER A 63 31.05 15.87 -2.80
N GLU A 64 30.86 15.30 -1.58
CA GLU A 64 30.22 14.00 -1.38
C GLU A 64 28.75 14.02 -1.81
N LEU A 65 28.00 15.07 -1.46
CA LEU A 65 26.62 15.25 -1.91
C LEU A 65 26.51 15.32 -3.44
N LYS A 66 27.41 16.02 -4.11
CA LYS A 66 27.42 16.10 -5.60
C LYS A 66 27.80 14.75 -6.22
N GLU A 67 28.80 14.08 -5.67
CA GLU A 67 29.26 12.79 -6.17
C GLU A 67 28.18 11.69 -6.05
N LEU A 68 27.43 11.67 -4.95
CA LEU A 68 26.33 10.73 -4.73
C LEU A 68 25.23 10.77 -5.81
N PHE A 69 25.02 11.92 -6.44
CA PHE A 69 23.95 12.13 -7.41
C PHE A 69 24.46 12.44 -8.84
N ALA A 70 25.77 12.46 -9.06
CA ALA A 70 26.38 12.90 -10.31
C ALA A 70 25.92 12.11 -11.55
N ASP A 71 25.61 10.85 -11.39
CA ASP A 71 25.15 9.96 -12.48
C ASP A 71 23.69 10.20 -12.88
N VAL A 72 22.86 10.73 -11.99
CA VAL A 72 21.44 11.02 -12.25
C VAL A 72 21.14 12.51 -12.43
N ASP A 73 21.95 13.39 -11.84
CA ASP A 73 21.80 14.85 -11.89
C ASP A 73 22.59 15.48 -13.06
N ASN A 74 22.45 14.87 -14.24
CA ASN A 74 23.13 15.26 -15.50
C ASN A 74 22.18 15.91 -16.53
N GLY A 75 20.99 16.28 -16.10
CA GLY A 75 19.95 16.88 -16.95
C GLY A 75 20.15 18.38 -17.16
N PRO A 76 19.18 19.05 -17.81
CA PRO A 76 19.21 20.47 -18.06
C PRO A 76 19.15 21.36 -16.81
N ILE A 77 18.73 20.79 -15.68
CA ILE A 77 18.66 21.44 -14.37
C ILE A 77 19.49 20.60 -13.40
N ASN A 78 20.45 21.24 -12.73
CA ASN A 78 21.22 20.64 -11.65
C ASN A 78 20.43 20.78 -10.34
N TYR A 79 19.70 19.77 -9.95
CA TYR A 79 18.80 19.79 -8.78
C TYR A 79 19.58 19.91 -7.46
N ILE A 80 20.70 19.20 -7.35
CA ILE A 80 21.53 19.25 -6.14
C ILE A 80 22.21 20.61 -5.98
N ASP A 81 22.77 21.19 -7.04
CA ASP A 81 23.37 22.52 -6.97
C ASP A 81 22.33 23.59 -6.63
N SER A 82 21.17 23.55 -7.28
CA SER A 82 20.05 24.47 -6.99
C SER A 82 19.53 24.33 -5.56
N THR A 83 19.71 23.16 -4.94
CA THR A 83 19.33 22.91 -3.54
C THR A 83 20.41 23.39 -2.59
N LEU A 84 21.70 23.18 -2.91
CA LEU A 84 22.84 23.64 -2.14
C LEU A 84 22.88 25.16 -2.04
N ASP A 85 22.54 25.88 -3.10
CA ASP A 85 22.47 27.35 -3.12
C ASP A 85 21.45 27.92 -2.11
N LYS A 86 20.46 27.12 -1.72
CA LYS A 86 19.43 27.47 -0.74
C LYS A 86 19.66 26.89 0.65
N ASP A 87 20.68 26.04 0.80
CA ASP A 87 21.00 25.41 2.05
C ASP A 87 21.80 26.37 2.95
N PRO A 88 21.26 26.84 4.07
CA PRO A 88 21.97 27.74 4.97
C PRO A 88 23.02 27.03 5.82
N THR A 89 23.17 25.71 5.70
CA THR A 89 23.99 24.89 6.60
C THR A 89 25.26 24.40 5.92
N THR A 90 26.37 24.39 6.66
CA THR A 90 27.67 23.92 6.18
C THR A 90 28.22 22.74 7.00
N SER A 91 27.63 22.46 8.15
CA SER A 91 28.07 21.41 9.06
C SER A 91 26.91 20.57 9.57
N GLN A 92 27.19 19.37 10.07
CA GLN A 92 26.19 18.49 10.69
C GLN A 92 25.47 19.15 11.87
N ALA A 93 26.22 19.86 12.72
CA ALA A 93 25.66 20.54 13.88
C ALA A 93 24.66 21.64 13.45
N ALA A 94 25.01 22.45 12.46
CA ALA A 94 24.13 23.48 11.92
C ALA A 94 22.86 22.86 11.28
N ALA A 95 23.01 21.75 10.56
CA ALA A 95 21.90 21.01 9.95
C ALA A 95 20.96 20.42 11.00
N LEU A 96 21.48 19.79 12.04
CA LEU A 96 20.67 19.27 13.15
C LEU A 96 19.88 20.38 13.85
N LEU A 97 20.49 21.52 14.11
CA LEU A 97 19.82 22.67 14.71
C LEU A 97 18.70 23.22 13.80
N GLU A 98 18.94 23.31 12.49
CA GLU A 98 17.92 23.76 11.55
C GLU A 98 16.73 22.79 11.50
N VAL A 99 16.98 21.49 11.43
CA VAL A 99 15.93 20.46 11.50
C VAL A 99 15.13 20.57 12.81
N TYR A 100 15.83 20.76 13.94
CA TYR A 100 15.18 20.91 15.24
C TYR A 100 14.28 22.13 15.31
N ARG A 101 14.77 23.29 14.86
CA ARG A 101 13.98 24.54 14.83
C ARG A 101 12.73 24.45 13.97
N ARG A 102 12.80 23.70 12.86
CA ARG A 102 11.63 23.48 11.97
C ARG A 102 10.60 22.55 12.60
N LEU A 103 11.06 21.55 13.35
CA LEU A 103 10.17 20.59 14.02
C LEU A 103 9.60 21.12 15.33
N ARG A 104 10.37 21.93 16.06
CA ARG A 104 9.98 22.53 17.34
C ARG A 104 10.27 24.03 17.40
N PRO A 105 9.46 24.84 16.73
CA PRO A 105 9.64 26.27 16.76
C PRO A 105 9.38 26.80 18.19
N GLY A 106 10.32 27.59 18.71
CA GLY A 106 10.23 28.19 20.04
C GLY A 106 11.00 27.45 21.14
N ASP A 107 11.41 26.19 20.93
CA ASP A 107 12.24 25.48 21.90
C ASP A 107 13.71 25.87 21.77
N LEU A 108 14.44 25.79 22.89
CA LEU A 108 15.87 26.07 22.93
C LEU A 108 16.64 24.94 22.22
N ALA A 109 17.23 25.27 21.08
CA ALA A 109 17.93 24.31 20.24
C ALA A 109 19.38 24.12 20.70
N THR A 110 19.70 22.93 21.23
CA THR A 110 21.07 22.48 21.44
C THR A 110 21.40 21.35 20.48
N VAL A 111 22.67 21.17 20.14
CA VAL A 111 23.10 20.12 19.18
C VAL A 111 22.77 18.73 19.71
N GLU A 112 22.94 18.51 21.01
CA GLU A 112 22.64 17.23 21.68
C GLU A 112 21.14 16.89 21.64
N ASN A 113 20.29 17.88 21.97
CA ASN A 113 18.84 17.70 21.89
C ASN A 113 18.38 17.45 20.46
N ALA A 114 18.96 18.16 19.49
CA ALA A 114 18.65 17.99 18.07
C ALA A 114 19.07 16.59 17.57
N ARG A 115 20.25 16.12 17.92
CA ARG A 115 20.72 14.77 17.58
C ARG A 115 19.82 13.71 18.21
N SER A 116 19.60 13.79 19.51
CA SER A 116 18.72 12.85 20.22
C SER A 116 17.30 12.84 19.63
N MET A 117 16.77 13.99 19.19
CA MET A 117 15.46 14.07 18.53
C MET A 117 15.46 13.35 17.19
N VAL A 118 16.44 13.57 16.32
CA VAL A 118 16.55 12.91 15.01
C VAL A 118 16.70 11.40 15.19
N GLU A 119 17.60 10.95 16.08
CA GLU A 119 17.81 9.54 16.38
C GLU A 119 16.53 8.87 16.87
N ARG A 120 15.84 9.49 17.82
CA ARG A 120 14.56 8.96 18.36
C ARG A 120 13.42 9.00 17.36
N THR A 121 13.43 9.92 16.39
CA THR A 121 12.33 10.07 15.41
C THR A 121 12.46 9.06 14.29
N PHE A 122 13.66 8.76 13.80
CA PHE A 122 13.86 7.98 12.58
C PHE A 122 14.57 6.63 12.79
N PHE A 123 15.41 6.49 13.82
CA PHE A 123 16.25 5.31 14.03
C PHE A 123 15.82 4.43 15.21
N ASP A 124 14.90 4.91 16.06
CA ASP A 124 14.33 4.10 17.15
C ASP A 124 13.17 3.25 16.62
N TYR A 125 13.35 1.93 16.54
CA TYR A 125 12.34 0.98 16.11
C TYR A 125 11.01 1.07 16.89
N LYS A 126 11.05 1.51 18.14
CA LYS A 126 9.84 1.72 18.94
C LYS A 126 8.98 2.88 18.42
N ARG A 127 9.59 3.85 17.76
CA ARG A 127 8.95 5.08 17.28
C ARG A 127 8.79 5.12 15.78
N TYR A 128 9.73 4.55 15.02
CA TYR A 128 9.72 4.51 13.56
C TYR A 128 9.83 3.07 13.06
N ASP A 129 8.86 2.65 12.27
CA ASP A 129 8.81 1.30 11.71
C ASP A 129 8.08 1.34 10.36
N TYR A 130 8.78 1.01 9.30
CA TYR A 130 8.17 0.84 7.96
C TYR A 130 7.09 -0.23 7.95
N SER A 131 7.08 -1.16 8.89
CA SER A 131 6.38 -2.43 8.88
C SER A 131 6.94 -3.44 7.86
N ARG A 132 6.52 -4.71 7.95
CA ARG A 132 6.93 -5.74 6.96
C ARG A 132 6.54 -5.35 5.54
N VAL A 133 5.33 -4.83 5.37
CA VAL A 133 4.81 -4.40 4.07
C VAL A 133 5.57 -3.19 3.53
N GLY A 134 5.85 -2.20 4.39
CA GLY A 134 6.58 -0.99 3.98
C GLY A 134 7.99 -1.31 3.49
N ARG A 135 8.75 -2.13 4.22
CA ARG A 135 10.09 -2.56 3.78
C ARG A 135 10.04 -3.34 2.48
N PHE A 136 9.10 -4.29 2.35
CA PHE A 136 8.89 -5.03 1.11
C PHE A 136 8.64 -4.09 -0.09
N LYS A 137 7.75 -3.11 0.07
CA LYS A 137 7.43 -2.15 -1.00
C LYS A 137 8.59 -1.21 -1.35
N ILE A 138 9.37 -0.77 -0.35
CA ILE A 138 10.56 0.05 -0.58
C ILE A 138 11.60 -0.76 -1.36
N ASN A 139 11.87 -2.00 -0.96
CA ASN A 139 12.77 -2.89 -1.66
C ASN A 139 12.34 -3.09 -3.12
N GLN A 140 11.06 -3.41 -3.33
CA GLN A 140 10.52 -3.64 -4.67
C GLN A 140 10.59 -2.39 -5.56
N ARG A 141 10.28 -1.21 -5.02
CA ARG A 141 10.23 0.04 -5.78
C ARG A 141 11.62 0.60 -6.11
N LEU A 142 12.56 0.45 -5.20
CA LEU A 142 13.92 0.99 -5.31
C LEU A 142 14.97 -0.06 -5.73
N GLY A 143 14.57 -1.32 -5.91
CA GLY A 143 15.47 -2.39 -6.33
C GLY A 143 16.43 -2.85 -5.24
N PHE A 144 16.05 -2.77 -3.97
CA PHE A 144 16.84 -3.25 -2.86
C PHE A 144 16.51 -4.69 -2.47
N ASP A 145 17.51 -5.38 -1.94
CA ASP A 145 17.36 -6.71 -1.31
C ASP A 145 17.71 -6.64 0.18
N THR A 146 17.21 -5.59 0.85
CA THR A 146 17.47 -5.38 2.27
C THR A 146 16.62 -6.32 3.12
N PRO A 147 17.19 -7.00 4.13
CA PRO A 147 16.44 -7.89 5.01
C PRO A 147 15.25 -7.21 5.69
N ASN A 148 14.15 -7.94 5.84
CA ASN A 148 12.92 -7.41 6.43
C ASN A 148 12.87 -7.70 7.94
N ASP A 149 13.90 -7.32 8.67
CA ASP A 149 14.03 -7.46 10.13
C ASP A 149 13.78 -6.13 10.87
N SER A 150 13.78 -6.16 12.19
CA SER A 150 13.52 -4.98 13.02
C SER A 150 14.57 -3.88 12.88
N THR A 151 15.82 -4.21 12.53
CA THR A 151 16.90 -3.25 12.37
C THR A 151 16.81 -2.47 11.07
N HIS A 152 16.38 -3.14 9.99
CA HIS A 152 16.25 -2.55 8.66
C HIS A 152 14.85 -1.94 8.38
N ARG A 153 13.91 -2.04 9.33
CA ARG A 153 12.60 -1.40 9.23
C ARG A 153 12.57 0.05 9.74
N THR A 154 13.65 0.53 10.32
CA THR A 154 13.86 1.96 10.61
C THR A 154 14.28 2.68 9.33
N LEU A 155 14.30 4.03 9.35
CA LEU A 155 14.82 4.80 8.22
C LEU A 155 16.30 4.45 7.99
N GLN A 156 16.64 4.07 6.75
CA GLN A 156 18.02 3.86 6.33
C GLN A 156 18.46 5.06 5.50
N ILE A 157 19.73 5.44 5.60
CA ILE A 157 20.27 6.58 4.84
C ILE A 157 20.27 6.26 3.34
N GLU A 158 20.55 5.00 3.00
CA GLU A 158 20.53 4.46 1.65
C GLU A 158 19.15 4.59 1.01
N ASP A 159 18.06 4.38 1.79
CA ASP A 159 16.70 4.57 1.31
C ASP A 159 16.45 6.03 0.91
N VAL A 160 16.91 6.98 1.74
CA VAL A 160 16.76 8.42 1.47
C VAL A 160 17.53 8.82 0.21
N ILE A 161 18.76 8.34 0.06
CA ILE A 161 19.59 8.60 -1.13
C ILE A 161 18.90 8.05 -2.37
N ALA A 162 18.44 6.81 -2.34
CA ALA A 162 17.77 6.18 -3.48
C ALA A 162 16.46 6.88 -3.86
N ILE A 163 15.69 7.35 -2.88
CA ILE A 163 14.47 8.12 -3.11
C ILE A 163 14.79 9.43 -3.85
N ILE A 164 15.82 10.14 -3.41
CA ILE A 164 16.25 11.39 -4.05
C ILE A 164 16.78 11.13 -5.47
N ARG A 165 17.56 10.06 -5.67
CA ARG A 165 18.04 9.64 -6.98
C ARG A 165 16.90 9.35 -7.95
N GLU A 166 15.91 8.57 -7.50
CA GLU A 166 14.73 8.26 -8.31
C GLU A 166 13.88 9.52 -8.58
N LEU A 167 13.78 10.43 -7.62
CA LEU A 167 13.10 11.71 -7.80
C LEU A 167 13.76 12.58 -8.88
N ILE A 168 15.10 12.67 -8.87
CA ILE A 168 15.87 13.39 -9.90
C ILE A 168 15.69 12.71 -11.26
N ARG A 169 15.77 11.36 -11.31
CA ARG A 169 15.57 10.59 -12.54
C ARG A 169 14.20 10.88 -13.15
N LEU A 170 13.12 10.81 -12.36
CA LEU A 170 11.76 11.10 -12.82
C LEU A 170 11.58 12.53 -13.31
N ASN A 171 12.19 13.49 -12.63
CA ASN A 171 12.17 14.90 -13.10
C ASN A 171 12.89 15.08 -14.45
N ASN A 172 13.92 14.28 -14.74
CA ASN A 172 14.65 14.33 -16.00
C ASN A 172 13.94 13.55 -17.11
N THR A 173 13.39 12.37 -16.83
CA THR A 173 12.75 11.47 -17.82
C THR A 173 11.29 11.81 -18.09
N GLN A 174 10.62 12.52 -17.18
CA GLN A 174 9.18 12.86 -17.26
C GLN A 174 8.28 11.61 -17.42
N GLU A 175 8.69 10.47 -16.87
CA GLU A 175 7.90 9.24 -16.84
C GLU A 175 6.64 9.39 -15.97
N PRO A 176 5.61 8.58 -16.17
CA PRO A 176 4.41 8.62 -15.33
C PRO A 176 4.75 8.33 -13.85
N ALA A 177 4.12 9.05 -12.95
CA ALA A 177 4.20 8.82 -11.51
C ALA A 177 3.55 7.47 -11.12
N ASP A 178 3.78 7.05 -9.88
CA ASP A 178 3.17 5.83 -9.36
C ASP A 178 1.64 5.94 -9.31
N ASP A 179 0.96 4.93 -9.83
CA ASP A 179 -0.49 4.86 -9.82
C ASP A 179 -0.99 4.41 -8.43
N ILE A 180 -1.72 5.31 -7.76
CA ILE A 180 -2.25 5.11 -6.41
C ILE A 180 -3.40 4.09 -6.40
N ASP A 181 -4.18 4.02 -7.48
CA ASP A 181 -5.36 3.17 -7.57
C ASP A 181 -5.04 1.74 -8.02
N SER A 182 -3.84 1.51 -8.50
CA SER A 182 -3.34 0.17 -8.83
C SER A 182 -3.32 -0.75 -7.60
N LEU A 183 -3.79 -2.00 -7.76
CA LEU A 183 -3.70 -3.02 -6.71
C LEU A 183 -2.27 -3.44 -6.38
N ALA A 184 -1.29 -3.03 -7.17
CA ALA A 184 0.13 -3.09 -6.80
C ALA A 184 0.45 -2.24 -5.58
N ASN A 185 -0.26 -1.12 -5.38
CA ASN A 185 -0.04 -0.16 -4.31
C ASN A 185 -1.16 -0.17 -3.25
N ARG A 186 -2.28 -0.79 -3.55
CA ARG A 186 -3.48 -0.83 -2.72
C ARG A 186 -3.67 -2.23 -2.16
N ARG A 187 -3.51 -2.39 -0.85
CA ARG A 187 -3.60 -3.69 -0.18
C ARG A 187 -4.84 -3.83 0.69
N VAL A 188 -5.19 -5.05 1.00
CA VAL A 188 -6.28 -5.40 1.92
C VAL A 188 -5.74 -5.53 3.34
N LYS A 189 -6.44 -4.92 4.30
CA LYS A 189 -6.23 -5.15 5.74
C LYS A 189 -7.25 -6.18 6.21
N MET A 190 -6.77 -7.34 6.61
CA MET A 190 -7.62 -8.39 7.14
C MET A 190 -8.05 -8.10 8.58
N VAL A 191 -9.06 -8.80 9.06
CA VAL A 191 -9.62 -8.63 10.41
C VAL A 191 -8.56 -8.78 11.50
N GLY A 192 -7.62 -9.72 11.34
CA GLY A 192 -6.53 -9.93 12.29
C GLY A 192 -5.65 -8.70 12.48
N GLU A 193 -5.32 -7.99 11.40
CA GLU A 193 -4.53 -6.75 11.44
C GLU A 193 -5.30 -5.60 12.14
N LEU A 194 -6.62 -5.51 11.90
CA LEU A 194 -7.47 -4.51 12.53
C LEU A 194 -7.58 -4.73 14.04
N ILE A 195 -7.79 -5.98 14.46
CA ILE A 195 -7.86 -6.35 15.88
C ILE A 195 -6.50 -6.17 16.56
N GLN A 196 -5.40 -6.59 15.92
CA GLN A 196 -4.04 -6.39 16.43
C GLN A 196 -3.75 -4.94 16.76
N ARG A 197 -4.19 -4.01 15.92
CA ARG A 197 -4.03 -2.56 16.16
C ARG A 197 -4.76 -2.13 17.44
N GLN A 198 -5.99 -2.58 17.65
CA GLN A 198 -6.77 -2.24 18.85
C GLN A 198 -6.20 -2.89 20.10
N PHE A 199 -5.81 -4.17 20.00
CA PHE A 199 -5.14 -4.86 21.09
C PHE A 199 -3.86 -4.13 21.52
N ARG A 200 -3.04 -3.70 20.56
CA ARG A 200 -1.83 -2.91 20.85
C ARG A 200 -2.13 -1.62 21.58
N LEU A 201 -3.18 -0.88 21.19
CA LEU A 201 -3.61 0.33 21.90
C LEU A 201 -4.02 0.02 23.33
N GLY A 202 -4.75 -1.08 23.54
CA GLY A 202 -5.10 -1.59 24.87
C GLY A 202 -3.88 -1.91 25.72
N MET A 203 -2.87 -2.58 25.14
CA MET A 203 -1.61 -2.91 25.82
C MET A 203 -0.79 -1.67 26.19
N LEU A 204 -0.73 -0.67 25.33
CA LEU A 204 -0.05 0.60 25.64
C LEU A 204 -0.75 1.36 26.79
N ARG A 205 -2.07 1.33 26.84
CA ARG A 205 -2.85 1.89 27.98
C ARG A 205 -2.58 1.11 29.27
N LEU A 206 -2.53 -0.22 29.18
CA LEU A 206 -2.20 -1.09 30.30
C LEU A 206 -0.77 -0.79 30.82
N GLN A 207 0.21 -0.73 29.93
CA GLN A 207 1.59 -0.41 30.29
C GLN A 207 1.68 0.93 31.03
N ARG A 208 1.01 1.97 30.55
CA ARG A 208 0.98 3.28 31.22
C ARG A 208 0.38 3.17 32.62
N ASN A 209 -0.77 2.48 32.77
CA ASN A 209 -1.41 2.29 34.07
C ASN A 209 -0.52 1.53 35.06
N ILE A 210 0.26 0.55 34.57
CA ILE A 210 1.21 -0.19 35.42
C ILE A 210 2.32 0.76 35.90
N LEU A 211 2.90 1.55 35.00
CA LEU A 211 3.95 2.51 35.34
C LEU A 211 3.47 3.55 36.37
N ASP A 212 2.27 4.09 36.16
CA ASP A 212 1.64 5.06 37.08
C ASP A 212 1.40 4.44 38.47
N ARG A 213 0.93 3.19 38.53
CA ARG A 213 0.73 2.47 39.81
C ARG A 213 2.06 2.13 40.49
N MET A 214 3.05 1.69 39.73
CA MET A 214 4.38 1.41 40.28
C MET A 214 5.05 2.65 40.88
N SER A 215 4.83 3.83 40.30
CA SER A 215 5.38 5.09 40.84
C SER A 215 4.73 5.52 42.17
N MET A 216 3.51 5.05 42.45
CA MET A 216 2.76 5.41 43.67
C MET A 216 2.80 4.34 44.76
N ALA A 217 3.25 3.16 44.45
CA ALA A 217 3.15 1.99 45.33
C ALA A 217 4.46 1.72 46.09
N ASN A 218 4.35 1.15 47.30
CA ASN A 218 5.51 0.67 48.05
C ASN A 218 6.07 -0.60 47.39
N PRO A 219 7.33 -0.61 46.96
CA PRO A 219 7.94 -1.77 46.28
C PRO A 219 7.90 -3.07 47.06
N GLU A 220 7.91 -3.01 48.41
CA GLU A 220 7.94 -4.16 49.28
C GLU A 220 6.59 -4.85 49.49
N GLU A 221 5.48 -4.15 49.24
CA GLU A 221 4.12 -4.65 49.53
C GLU A 221 3.31 -4.97 48.28
N VAL A 222 3.76 -4.54 47.10
CA VAL A 222 3.01 -4.64 45.85
C VAL A 222 3.14 -5.99 45.20
N THR A 223 2.00 -6.64 44.94
CA THR A 223 1.92 -7.87 44.16
C THR A 223 1.63 -7.57 42.68
N PRO A 224 2.08 -8.41 41.72
CA PRO A 224 1.79 -8.24 40.30
C PRO A 224 0.30 -8.17 39.97
N SER A 225 -0.54 -8.87 40.74
CA SER A 225 -2.00 -8.88 40.54
C SER A 225 -2.65 -7.53 40.88
N GLN A 226 -2.09 -6.76 41.79
CA GLN A 226 -2.57 -5.41 42.14
C GLN A 226 -2.20 -4.37 41.08
N LEU A 227 -1.08 -4.57 40.37
CA LEU A 227 -0.62 -3.69 39.29
C LEU A 227 -1.39 -3.94 38.00
N LEU A 228 -1.71 -5.20 37.70
CA LEU A 228 -2.37 -5.58 36.46
C LEU A 228 -3.86 -5.27 36.48
N ASN A 229 -4.30 -4.53 35.46
CA ASN A 229 -5.72 -4.26 35.21
C ASN A 229 -6.03 -4.56 33.73
N SER A 230 -6.71 -5.65 33.45
CA SER A 230 -7.06 -6.05 32.07
C SER A 230 -8.13 -5.18 31.39
N ARG A 231 -8.86 -4.35 32.15
CA ARG A 231 -9.98 -3.54 31.63
C ARG A 231 -9.64 -2.71 30.40
N PRO A 232 -8.48 -1.99 30.30
CA PRO A 232 -8.14 -1.20 29.13
C PRO A 232 -7.99 -2.04 27.85
N VAL A 233 -7.50 -3.26 27.95
CA VAL A 233 -7.34 -4.17 26.82
C VAL A 233 -8.70 -4.69 26.36
N VAL A 234 -9.51 -5.17 27.30
CA VAL A 234 -10.87 -5.64 27.03
C VAL A 234 -11.72 -4.53 26.43
N ALA A 235 -11.65 -3.31 27.00
CA ALA A 235 -12.39 -2.15 26.50
C ALA A 235 -11.98 -1.79 25.05
N ALA A 236 -10.71 -1.80 24.72
CA ALA A 236 -10.23 -1.47 23.38
C ALA A 236 -10.70 -2.50 22.34
N VAL A 237 -10.68 -3.79 22.66
CA VAL A 237 -11.19 -4.84 21.77
C VAL A 237 -12.71 -4.76 21.64
N LYS A 238 -13.43 -4.56 22.74
CA LYS A 238 -14.88 -4.42 22.75
C LYS A 238 -15.34 -3.18 21.96
N GLU A 239 -14.63 -2.07 22.07
CA GLU A 239 -14.89 -0.84 21.31
C GLU A 239 -14.83 -1.09 19.80
N PHE A 240 -13.87 -1.90 19.33
CA PHE A 240 -13.77 -2.27 17.91
C PHE A 240 -15.03 -3.00 17.44
N PHE A 241 -15.46 -4.04 18.15
CA PHE A 241 -16.62 -4.85 17.73
C PHE A 241 -17.95 -4.10 17.87
N SER A 242 -18.07 -3.15 18.79
CA SER A 242 -19.33 -2.42 19.01
C SER A 242 -19.47 -1.12 18.20
N SER A 243 -18.35 -0.45 17.86
CA SER A 243 -18.37 0.90 17.28
C SER A 243 -17.70 1.02 15.93
N SER A 244 -16.94 0.02 15.47
CA SER A 244 -16.26 0.09 14.19
C SER A 244 -17.25 -0.05 13.03
N GLN A 245 -17.11 0.82 12.02
CA GLN A 245 -17.87 0.71 10.76
C GLN A 245 -17.62 -0.60 10.00
N LEU A 246 -16.47 -1.23 10.21
CA LEU A 246 -16.09 -2.50 9.57
C LEU A 246 -16.60 -3.71 10.32
N SER A 247 -16.99 -3.55 11.59
CA SER A 247 -17.68 -4.60 12.35
C SER A 247 -19.17 -4.50 12.08
N GLN A 248 -19.72 -5.47 11.36
CA GLN A 248 -21.10 -5.48 10.89
C GLN A 248 -21.80 -6.74 11.35
N LEU A 249 -23.12 -6.65 11.52
CA LEU A 249 -23.95 -7.83 11.69
C LEU A 249 -23.93 -8.64 10.39
N MET A 250 -23.66 -9.94 10.48
CA MET A 250 -23.56 -10.79 9.29
C MET A 250 -24.94 -11.01 8.65
N ASP A 251 -25.00 -10.87 7.32
CA ASP A 251 -26.20 -11.18 6.56
C ASP A 251 -26.42 -12.68 6.57
N SER A 252 -27.50 -13.14 7.21
CA SER A 252 -27.79 -14.59 7.44
C SER A 252 -29.07 -15.05 6.75
N TYR A 253 -29.45 -14.46 5.62
CA TYR A 253 -30.63 -14.88 4.85
C TYR A 253 -30.47 -16.30 4.29
N ASN A 254 -29.30 -16.62 3.78
CA ASN A 254 -28.89 -17.92 3.28
C ASN A 254 -27.39 -18.12 3.42
N PRO A 255 -26.87 -19.37 3.28
CA PRO A 255 -25.43 -19.63 3.35
C PRO A 255 -24.59 -18.82 2.38
N PHE A 256 -25.14 -18.51 1.22
CA PHE A 256 -24.46 -17.74 0.19
C PHE A 256 -24.32 -16.24 0.57
N SER A 257 -25.31 -15.67 1.25
CA SER A 257 -25.22 -14.28 1.74
C SER A 257 -24.10 -14.13 2.78
N GLU A 258 -23.91 -15.11 3.65
CA GLU A 258 -22.80 -15.14 4.61
C GLU A 258 -21.43 -15.20 3.93
N LEU A 259 -21.27 -16.09 2.93
CA LEU A 259 -20.05 -16.21 2.15
C LEU A 259 -19.72 -14.91 1.44
N SER A 260 -20.70 -14.29 0.76
CA SER A 260 -20.54 -13.03 0.05
C SER A 260 -20.17 -11.88 0.98
N HIS A 261 -20.75 -11.83 2.19
CA HIS A 261 -20.44 -10.81 3.19
C HIS A 261 -18.98 -10.93 3.68
N LYS A 262 -18.49 -12.16 3.89
CA LYS A 262 -17.10 -12.42 4.31
C LYS A 262 -16.07 -12.09 3.22
N ARG A 263 -16.45 -12.13 1.95
CA ARG A 263 -15.58 -11.81 0.79
C ARG A 263 -15.68 -10.35 0.33
N ARG A 264 -16.36 -9.50 1.09
CA ARG A 264 -16.55 -8.07 0.76
C ARG A 264 -15.30 -7.26 1.10
N LEU A 265 -14.91 -6.37 0.17
CA LEU A 265 -13.79 -5.45 0.31
C LEU A 265 -14.34 -4.02 0.42
N SER A 266 -14.09 -3.35 1.55
CA SER A 266 -14.51 -1.96 1.76
C SER A 266 -13.31 -1.02 1.70
N SER A 267 -13.44 0.07 0.95
CA SER A 267 -12.45 1.17 0.92
C SER A 267 -12.69 2.19 2.05
N MET A 268 -13.80 2.05 2.78
CA MET A 268 -14.18 2.93 3.89
C MET A 268 -13.64 2.41 5.23
N GLY A 269 -13.80 3.20 6.28
CA GLY A 269 -13.42 2.84 7.63
C GLY A 269 -12.24 3.65 8.16
N PRO A 270 -11.71 3.32 9.34
CA PRO A 270 -10.60 4.06 9.97
C PRO A 270 -9.33 4.04 9.10
N GLY A 271 -8.88 5.21 8.66
CA GLY A 271 -7.74 5.36 7.74
C GLY A 271 -8.06 5.08 6.27
N GLY A 272 -9.33 4.86 5.92
CA GLY A 272 -9.83 4.72 4.55
C GLY A 272 -10.42 6.02 4.01
N LEU A 273 -11.17 5.88 2.91
CA LEU A 273 -11.84 6.98 2.24
C LEU A 273 -13.21 7.30 2.90
N THR A 274 -13.61 8.56 2.81
CA THR A 274 -14.99 8.98 3.09
C THR A 274 -15.76 9.13 1.79
N ARG A 275 -17.08 8.93 1.81
CA ARG A 275 -17.94 9.03 0.60
C ARG A 275 -17.78 10.36 -0.11
N GLU A 276 -17.66 11.45 0.64
CA GLU A 276 -17.57 12.82 0.15
C GLU A 276 -16.21 13.13 -0.51
N ARG A 277 -15.14 12.47 -0.06
CA ARG A 277 -13.77 12.67 -0.56
C ARG A 277 -13.39 11.70 -1.66
N ALA A 278 -14.21 10.69 -1.93
CA ALA A 278 -13.97 9.72 -2.98
C ALA A 278 -14.46 10.28 -4.33
N GLY A 279 -13.54 10.65 -5.19
CA GLY A 279 -13.81 11.04 -6.59
C GLY A 279 -14.19 9.86 -7.47
N PHE A 280 -14.32 10.10 -8.77
CA PHE A 280 -14.62 9.06 -9.76
C PHE A 280 -13.46 8.08 -9.93
N ASP A 281 -12.22 8.55 -9.95
CA ASP A 281 -11.02 7.72 -10.20
C ASP A 281 -10.92 6.52 -9.24
N VAL A 282 -11.22 6.74 -7.95
CA VAL A 282 -11.19 5.69 -6.92
C VAL A 282 -12.35 4.69 -7.06
N ARG A 283 -13.46 5.11 -7.69
CA ARG A 283 -14.68 4.30 -7.87
C ARG A 283 -14.67 3.50 -9.16
N ASP A 284 -13.84 3.88 -10.11
CA ASP A 284 -13.73 3.24 -11.40
C ASP A 284 -13.03 1.88 -11.30
N THR A 285 -13.32 1.02 -12.27
CA THR A 285 -12.64 -0.27 -12.39
C THR A 285 -11.26 -0.07 -12.99
N HIS A 286 -10.25 -0.40 -12.21
CA HIS A 286 -8.86 -0.32 -12.64
C HIS A 286 -8.44 -1.59 -13.41
N PRO A 287 -7.56 -1.54 -14.43
CA PRO A 287 -7.08 -2.73 -15.15
C PRO A 287 -6.51 -3.83 -14.25
N THR A 288 -5.87 -3.48 -13.13
CA THR A 288 -5.35 -4.44 -12.15
C THR A 288 -6.41 -5.20 -11.36
N HIS A 289 -7.69 -4.80 -11.47
CA HIS A 289 -8.82 -5.53 -10.87
C HIS A 289 -9.09 -6.86 -11.57
N TYR A 290 -8.59 -7.06 -12.78
CA TYR A 290 -8.77 -8.30 -13.54
C TYR A 290 -8.29 -9.51 -12.73
N GLY A 291 -9.16 -10.51 -12.59
CA GLY A 291 -8.87 -11.72 -11.82
C GLY A 291 -8.76 -11.55 -10.29
N ARG A 292 -8.85 -10.33 -9.77
CA ARG A 292 -8.69 -10.00 -8.34
C ARG A 292 -9.95 -9.49 -7.69
N ILE A 293 -10.62 -8.55 -8.31
CA ILE A 293 -11.84 -7.93 -7.80
C ILE A 293 -12.95 -8.13 -8.83
N CYS A 294 -14.14 -8.51 -8.38
CA CYS A 294 -15.31 -8.64 -9.27
C CYS A 294 -15.59 -7.32 -9.99
N THR A 295 -15.71 -7.37 -11.31
CA THR A 295 -15.95 -6.21 -12.15
C THR A 295 -17.42 -5.76 -12.14
N VAL A 296 -18.34 -6.59 -11.67
CA VAL A 296 -19.80 -6.37 -11.73
C VAL A 296 -20.35 -6.01 -10.36
N GLU A 297 -19.99 -6.76 -9.33
CA GLU A 297 -20.65 -6.69 -8.02
C GLU A 297 -20.16 -5.50 -7.19
N THR A 298 -21.02 -4.47 -7.07
CA THR A 298 -20.81 -3.30 -6.21
C THR A 298 -22.19 -2.81 -5.73
N PRO A 299 -22.32 -2.11 -4.57
CA PRO A 299 -23.58 -1.51 -4.17
C PRO A 299 -24.04 -0.44 -5.15
N GLU A 300 -25.34 -0.26 -5.26
CA GLU A 300 -25.95 0.88 -5.93
C GLU A 300 -26.02 2.09 -4.97
N GLY A 301 -25.85 3.30 -5.50
CA GLY A 301 -25.97 4.54 -4.73
C GLY A 301 -24.63 5.08 -4.21
N ALA A 302 -24.62 5.66 -3.00
CA ALA A 302 -23.50 6.44 -2.48
C ALA A 302 -22.19 5.66 -2.31
N ASN A 303 -22.26 4.34 -2.15
CA ASN A 303 -21.11 3.47 -1.94
C ASN A 303 -20.62 2.78 -3.22
N VAL A 304 -21.12 3.16 -4.39
CA VAL A 304 -20.70 2.56 -5.67
C VAL A 304 -19.19 2.67 -5.86
N GLY A 305 -18.53 1.58 -6.21
CA GLY A 305 -17.09 1.52 -6.40
C GLY A 305 -16.23 1.57 -5.10
N LEU A 306 -16.85 1.85 -3.94
CA LEU A 306 -16.13 1.89 -2.65
C LEU A 306 -16.25 0.58 -1.86
N VAL A 307 -17.28 -0.19 -2.12
CA VAL A 307 -17.47 -1.53 -1.58
C VAL A 307 -17.48 -2.51 -2.73
N LEU A 308 -16.51 -3.38 -2.75
CA LEU A 308 -16.26 -4.34 -3.83
C LEU A 308 -16.26 -5.77 -3.26
N ASN A 309 -16.18 -6.75 -4.15
CA ASN A 309 -16.12 -8.15 -3.76
C ASN A 309 -14.90 -8.83 -4.39
N LEU A 310 -14.28 -9.74 -3.64
CA LEU A 310 -13.14 -10.52 -4.10
C LEU A 310 -13.59 -11.44 -5.25
N ALA A 311 -12.79 -11.52 -6.31
CA ALA A 311 -13.02 -12.44 -7.40
C ALA A 311 -12.94 -13.91 -6.93
N THR A 312 -13.59 -14.81 -7.67
CA THR A 312 -13.79 -16.21 -7.22
C THR A 312 -12.48 -16.93 -6.93
N TYR A 313 -11.49 -16.78 -7.78
CA TYR A 313 -10.19 -17.48 -7.66
C TYR A 313 -9.10 -16.66 -7.00
N ALA A 314 -9.37 -15.37 -6.69
CA ALA A 314 -8.40 -14.49 -6.08
C ALA A 314 -8.05 -14.90 -4.64
N ARG A 315 -6.80 -14.69 -4.27
CA ARG A 315 -6.26 -14.90 -2.92
C ARG A 315 -5.62 -13.63 -2.39
N ILE A 316 -5.45 -13.55 -1.09
CA ILE A 316 -4.73 -12.46 -0.42
C ILE A 316 -3.43 -13.04 0.11
N ASN A 317 -2.29 -12.46 -0.28
CA ASN A 317 -0.98 -12.91 0.19
C ASN A 317 -0.67 -12.46 1.62
N GLU A 318 0.47 -12.88 2.16
CA GLU A 318 0.90 -12.56 3.51
C GLU A 318 1.15 -11.06 3.77
N TYR A 319 1.33 -10.26 2.71
CA TYR A 319 1.48 -8.80 2.77
C TYR A 319 0.15 -8.06 2.59
N GLY A 320 -0.93 -8.77 2.26
CA GLY A 320 -2.26 -8.20 2.04
C GLY A 320 -2.55 -7.81 0.59
N PHE A 321 -1.69 -8.11 -0.38
CA PHE A 321 -1.96 -7.89 -1.79
C PHE A 321 -2.83 -9.00 -2.37
N ILE A 322 -3.71 -8.63 -3.30
CA ILE A 322 -4.59 -9.59 -3.95
C ILE A 322 -3.85 -10.21 -5.13
N GLU A 323 -3.83 -11.54 -5.18
CA GLU A 323 -3.21 -12.34 -6.22
C GLU A 323 -4.26 -13.01 -7.09
N ALA A 324 -3.97 -13.10 -8.39
CA ALA A 324 -4.75 -13.86 -9.37
C ALA A 324 -3.97 -15.09 -9.83
N PRO A 325 -4.67 -16.19 -10.16
CA PRO A 325 -4.03 -17.41 -10.64
C PRO A 325 -3.80 -17.36 -12.14
N TYR A 326 -2.61 -17.75 -12.58
CA TYR A 326 -2.24 -17.89 -14.00
C TYR A 326 -1.54 -19.22 -14.25
N ARG A 327 -1.76 -19.83 -15.41
CA ARG A 327 -1.00 -21.00 -15.86
C ARG A 327 0.29 -20.55 -16.52
N VAL A 328 1.38 -21.20 -16.20
CA VAL A 328 2.71 -20.88 -16.73
C VAL A 328 2.88 -21.45 -18.13
N VAL A 329 3.44 -20.68 -19.04
CA VAL A 329 3.87 -21.13 -20.37
C VAL A 329 5.38 -21.36 -20.36
N LYS A 330 5.81 -22.59 -20.69
CA LYS A 330 7.22 -22.97 -20.81
C LYS A 330 7.47 -23.45 -22.24
N ASP A 331 8.44 -22.89 -22.91
CA ASP A 331 8.82 -23.25 -24.29
C ASP A 331 7.65 -23.26 -25.29
N GLY A 332 6.77 -22.26 -25.18
CA GLY A 332 5.59 -22.13 -26.05
C GLY A 332 4.44 -23.11 -25.74
N LYS A 333 4.52 -23.86 -24.63
CA LYS A 333 3.49 -24.80 -24.19
C LYS A 333 2.89 -24.37 -22.86
N VAL A 334 1.59 -24.40 -22.79
CA VAL A 334 0.84 -24.13 -21.55
C VAL A 334 0.98 -25.34 -20.64
N THR A 335 1.43 -25.11 -19.42
CA THR A 335 1.57 -26.14 -18.39
C THR A 335 0.36 -26.18 -17.46
N ASP A 336 0.22 -27.25 -16.68
CA ASP A 336 -0.79 -27.34 -15.62
C ASP A 336 -0.35 -26.63 -14.31
N GLU A 337 0.86 -26.07 -14.30
CA GLU A 337 1.38 -25.31 -13.18
C GLU A 337 0.65 -23.97 -13.05
N VAL A 338 -0.03 -23.77 -11.89
CA VAL A 338 -0.76 -22.53 -11.59
C VAL A 338 0.04 -21.72 -10.58
N VAL A 339 0.36 -20.48 -10.94
CA VAL A 339 1.05 -19.52 -10.08
C VAL A 339 0.10 -18.41 -9.68
N TYR A 340 0.17 -18.00 -8.42
CA TYR A 340 -0.57 -16.83 -7.93
C TYR A 340 0.33 -15.59 -8.01
N VAL A 341 -0.13 -14.56 -8.69
CA VAL A 341 0.66 -13.37 -9.02
C VAL A 341 -0.06 -12.12 -8.55
N ASP A 342 0.68 -11.25 -7.86
CA ASP A 342 0.19 -9.92 -7.50
C ASP A 342 0.27 -8.93 -8.68
N ALA A 343 -0.39 -7.80 -8.55
CA ALA A 343 -0.44 -6.79 -9.62
C ALA A 343 0.94 -6.13 -9.91
N SER A 344 1.90 -6.23 -9.00
CA SER A 344 3.24 -5.66 -9.21
C SER A 344 4.06 -6.52 -10.18
N LEU A 345 3.99 -7.84 -10.01
CA LEU A 345 4.70 -8.81 -10.86
C LEU A 345 4.04 -8.96 -12.22
N GLU A 346 2.73 -8.73 -12.31
CA GLU A 346 1.97 -8.82 -13.57
C GLU A 346 2.43 -7.82 -14.64
N LYS A 347 3.04 -6.70 -14.26
CA LYS A 347 3.46 -5.66 -15.21
C LYS A 347 4.37 -6.15 -16.32
N ASP A 348 5.23 -7.11 -16.02
CA ASP A 348 6.22 -7.63 -16.96
C ASP A 348 5.74 -8.90 -17.68
N MET A 349 4.49 -9.31 -17.46
CA MET A 349 3.95 -10.54 -18.01
C MET A 349 3.11 -10.28 -19.26
N VAL A 350 3.18 -11.24 -20.20
CA VAL A 350 2.29 -11.33 -21.37
C VAL A 350 1.31 -12.46 -21.10
N ILE A 351 0.07 -12.12 -20.80
CA ILE A 351 -0.95 -13.07 -20.33
C ILE A 351 -1.98 -13.28 -21.45
N ALA A 352 -2.03 -14.48 -21.99
CA ALA A 352 -3.02 -14.84 -23.01
C ALA A 352 -4.37 -15.17 -22.35
N ASP A 353 -5.43 -14.88 -23.10
CA ASP A 353 -6.81 -15.23 -22.73
C ASP A 353 -7.02 -16.76 -22.82
N THR A 354 -7.89 -17.29 -21.97
CA THR A 354 -8.34 -18.69 -22.01
C THR A 354 -9.05 -19.09 -23.32
N SER A 355 -9.48 -18.12 -24.13
CA SER A 355 -10.06 -18.37 -25.46
C SER A 355 -9.04 -18.83 -26.51
N ALA A 356 -7.74 -18.71 -26.24
CA ALA A 356 -6.69 -19.14 -27.12
C ALA A 356 -6.77 -20.66 -27.36
N LYS A 357 -6.80 -21.07 -28.63
CA LYS A 357 -6.88 -22.48 -28.99
C LYS A 357 -5.55 -23.17 -28.72
N LEU A 358 -5.62 -24.30 -28.03
CA LEU A 358 -4.47 -25.12 -27.71
C LEU A 358 -4.53 -26.47 -28.45
N ASN A 359 -3.39 -26.95 -28.89
CA ASN A 359 -3.19 -28.30 -29.36
C ASN A 359 -3.24 -29.30 -28.19
N LYS A 360 -3.29 -30.60 -28.48
CA LYS A 360 -3.29 -31.67 -27.46
C LYS A 360 -1.99 -31.69 -26.63
N ASP A 361 -0.92 -31.16 -27.16
CA ASP A 361 0.42 -31.07 -26.52
C ASP A 361 0.60 -29.75 -25.71
N GLY A 362 -0.45 -28.91 -25.62
CA GLY A 362 -0.44 -27.64 -24.89
C GLY A 362 0.15 -26.46 -25.67
N SER A 363 0.58 -26.64 -26.92
CA SER A 363 1.05 -25.53 -27.77
C SER A 363 -0.11 -24.72 -28.34
N PHE A 364 0.13 -23.45 -28.65
CA PHE A 364 -0.87 -22.59 -29.31
C PHE A 364 -1.07 -23.01 -30.77
N VAL A 365 -2.32 -23.00 -31.22
CA VAL A 365 -2.66 -23.29 -32.63
C VAL A 365 -2.36 -22.10 -33.53
N ASP A 366 -2.72 -20.90 -33.02
CA ASP A 366 -2.62 -19.66 -33.77
C ASP A 366 -1.24 -18.99 -33.54
N GLU A 367 -0.66 -18.43 -34.57
CA GLU A 367 0.61 -17.68 -34.51
C GLU A 367 0.46 -16.41 -33.65
N ARG A 368 -0.72 -15.78 -33.69
CA ARG A 368 -1.07 -14.61 -32.90
C ARG A 368 -2.29 -14.89 -32.02
N VAL A 369 -2.14 -14.52 -30.75
CA VAL A 369 -3.17 -14.72 -29.74
C VAL A 369 -3.54 -13.40 -29.07
N SER A 370 -4.78 -13.31 -28.62
CA SER A 370 -5.21 -12.20 -27.76
C SER A 370 -4.57 -12.33 -26.39
N ALA A 371 -3.88 -11.30 -25.96
CA ALA A 371 -3.21 -11.24 -24.67
C ALA A 371 -3.35 -9.86 -24.02
N ARG A 372 -3.02 -9.79 -22.74
CA ARG A 372 -2.90 -8.54 -21.99
C ARG A 372 -1.42 -8.28 -21.69
N ILE A 373 -0.99 -7.03 -21.87
CA ILE A 373 0.32 -6.53 -21.48
C ILE A 373 0.07 -5.32 -20.59
N ASN A 374 0.51 -5.37 -19.35
CA ASN A 374 0.28 -4.28 -18.39
C ASN A 374 -1.20 -3.82 -18.32
N GLY A 375 -2.12 -4.79 -18.32
CA GLY A 375 -3.57 -4.54 -18.28
C GLY A 375 -4.20 -4.06 -19.59
N GLN A 376 -3.44 -3.85 -20.65
CA GLN A 376 -3.93 -3.42 -21.96
C GLN A 376 -4.08 -4.60 -22.91
N PRO A 377 -5.21 -4.74 -23.61
CA PRO A 377 -5.39 -5.81 -24.60
C PRO A 377 -4.50 -5.58 -25.82
N ALA A 378 -3.84 -6.64 -26.27
CA ALA A 378 -2.97 -6.63 -27.44
C ALA A 378 -3.04 -7.97 -28.18
N GLN A 379 -2.73 -7.94 -29.50
CA GLN A 379 -2.49 -9.14 -30.29
C GLN A 379 -0.97 -9.38 -30.32
N VAL A 380 -0.55 -10.49 -29.73
CA VAL A 380 0.88 -10.84 -29.60
C VAL A 380 1.20 -12.16 -30.28
N GLU A 381 2.45 -12.35 -30.65
CA GLU A 381 2.94 -13.64 -31.14
C GLU A 381 2.89 -14.66 -29.99
N SER A 382 2.47 -15.88 -30.29
CA SER A 382 2.33 -16.96 -29.31
C SER A 382 3.66 -17.28 -28.59
N SER A 383 4.79 -17.04 -29.24
CA SER A 383 6.13 -17.20 -28.65
C SER A 383 6.45 -16.24 -27.51
N ARG A 384 5.77 -15.09 -27.45
CA ARG A 384 5.99 -14.08 -26.41
C ARG A 384 5.09 -14.28 -25.18
N VAL A 385 4.13 -15.18 -25.26
CA VAL A 385 3.20 -15.45 -24.16
C VAL A 385 3.95 -16.13 -23.01
N THR A 386 3.85 -15.53 -21.82
CA THR A 386 4.48 -16.07 -20.60
C THR A 386 3.50 -16.82 -19.72
N HIS A 387 2.23 -16.41 -19.72
CA HIS A 387 1.18 -16.97 -18.88
C HIS A 387 -0.15 -17.02 -19.62
N VAL A 388 -1.08 -17.82 -19.13
CA VAL A 388 -2.46 -17.91 -19.62
C VAL A 388 -3.42 -17.81 -18.42
N ASP A 389 -4.54 -17.14 -18.60
CA ASP A 389 -5.60 -17.07 -17.58
C ASP A 389 -6.02 -18.48 -17.13
N ALA A 390 -6.23 -18.68 -15.84
CA ALA A 390 -6.54 -20.00 -15.30
C ALA A 390 -7.97 -20.45 -15.62
N ALA A 391 -8.94 -19.51 -15.66
CA ALA A 391 -10.34 -19.82 -15.89
C ALA A 391 -11.09 -18.64 -16.53
N HIS A 392 -12.11 -18.93 -17.35
CA HIS A 392 -12.94 -17.89 -17.98
C HIS A 392 -13.72 -17.01 -16.99
N LYS A 393 -14.05 -17.53 -15.82
CA LYS A 393 -14.83 -16.81 -14.80
C LYS A 393 -13.99 -16.11 -13.74
N GLU A 394 -12.68 -16.02 -13.95
CA GLU A 394 -11.79 -15.45 -12.94
C GLU A 394 -12.02 -13.95 -12.68
N ILE A 395 -12.58 -13.22 -13.65
CA ILE A 395 -12.93 -11.79 -13.51
C ILE A 395 -14.17 -11.53 -12.66
N LEU A 396 -14.94 -12.56 -12.34
CA LEU A 396 -16.21 -12.47 -11.65
C LEU A 396 -16.10 -12.91 -10.19
N GLY A 397 -16.85 -12.26 -9.32
CA GLY A 397 -17.08 -12.72 -7.96
C GLY A 397 -18.02 -13.92 -7.89
N ALA A 398 -18.16 -14.50 -6.69
CA ALA A 398 -19.00 -15.68 -6.49
C ALA A 398 -20.46 -15.46 -6.94
N SER A 399 -21.06 -14.30 -6.61
CA SER A 399 -22.43 -13.98 -6.99
C SER A 399 -22.59 -13.87 -8.52
N ALA A 400 -21.73 -13.10 -9.16
CA ALA A 400 -21.82 -12.87 -10.60
C ALA A 400 -21.56 -14.13 -11.42
N SER A 401 -20.69 -15.02 -10.94
CA SER A 401 -20.34 -16.27 -11.63
C SER A 401 -21.49 -17.29 -11.67
N LEU A 402 -22.48 -17.16 -10.77
CA LEU A 402 -23.66 -18.03 -10.72
C LEU A 402 -24.80 -17.56 -11.64
N ILE A 403 -24.74 -16.36 -12.20
CA ILE A 403 -25.74 -15.86 -13.12
C ILE A 403 -25.54 -16.53 -14.49
N PRO A 404 -26.53 -17.26 -14.99
CA PRO A 404 -26.43 -17.87 -16.33
C PRO A 404 -26.41 -16.80 -17.42
N PHE A 405 -25.54 -16.98 -18.42
CA PHE A 405 -25.36 -16.06 -19.55
C PHE A 405 -25.07 -14.61 -19.14
N VAL A 406 -24.29 -14.44 -18.08
CA VAL A 406 -23.91 -13.10 -17.53
C VAL A 406 -23.25 -12.22 -18.59
N GLU A 407 -22.47 -12.82 -19.49
CA GLU A 407 -21.77 -12.15 -20.59
C GLU A 407 -22.74 -11.48 -21.62
N LYS A 408 -23.98 -11.89 -21.66
CA LYS A 408 -25.03 -11.33 -22.53
C LYS A 408 -25.94 -10.32 -21.82
N ASN A 409 -25.72 -10.14 -20.52
CA ASN A 409 -26.51 -9.23 -19.71
C ASN A 409 -25.82 -7.84 -19.62
N ARG A 410 -26.61 -6.81 -19.36
CA ARG A 410 -26.09 -5.52 -18.96
C ARG A 410 -25.56 -5.61 -17.53
N VAL A 411 -24.49 -4.87 -17.26
CA VAL A 411 -23.79 -4.89 -15.95
C VAL A 411 -24.73 -4.47 -14.81
N ASP A 412 -25.59 -3.46 -15.03
CA ASP A 412 -26.58 -3.01 -14.05
C ASP A 412 -27.58 -4.13 -13.68
N ARG A 413 -28.05 -4.89 -14.66
CA ARG A 413 -28.97 -6.02 -14.41
C ARG A 413 -28.26 -7.20 -13.73
N ALA A 414 -27.03 -7.49 -14.10
CA ALA A 414 -26.22 -8.50 -13.43
C ALA A 414 -25.96 -8.13 -11.96
N LEU A 415 -25.70 -6.85 -11.66
CA LEU A 415 -25.53 -6.33 -10.31
C LEU A 415 -26.80 -6.52 -9.46
N MET A 416 -27.97 -6.17 -10.02
CA MET A 416 -29.26 -6.42 -9.36
C MET A 416 -29.49 -7.91 -9.10
N GLY A 417 -29.15 -8.79 -10.07
CA GLY A 417 -29.20 -10.24 -9.92
C GLY A 417 -28.31 -10.77 -8.79
N CYS A 418 -27.09 -10.24 -8.64
CA CYS A 418 -26.21 -10.55 -7.52
C CYS A 418 -26.84 -10.17 -6.17
N ALA A 419 -27.51 -9.01 -6.09
CA ALA A 419 -28.21 -8.58 -4.89
C ALA A 419 -29.39 -9.51 -4.54
N MET A 420 -30.19 -9.91 -5.53
CA MET A 420 -31.32 -10.81 -5.34
C MET A 420 -30.90 -12.20 -4.84
N GLN A 421 -29.80 -12.77 -5.34
CA GLN A 421 -29.27 -14.05 -4.86
C GLN A 421 -28.96 -14.04 -3.35
N LYS A 422 -28.46 -12.93 -2.83
CA LYS A 422 -28.15 -12.78 -1.41
C LYS A 422 -29.41 -12.64 -0.53
N GLN A 423 -30.52 -12.21 -1.10
CA GLN A 423 -31.79 -12.03 -0.40
C GLN A 423 -32.71 -13.25 -0.51
N ALA A 424 -32.36 -14.25 -1.31
CA ALA A 424 -33.16 -15.44 -1.50
C ALA A 424 -33.26 -16.24 -0.21
N VAL A 425 -34.49 -16.59 0.18
CA VAL A 425 -34.78 -17.42 1.34
C VAL A 425 -34.70 -18.91 0.95
N PRO A 426 -34.00 -19.78 1.69
CA PRO A 426 -33.96 -21.20 1.42
C PRO A 426 -35.35 -21.84 1.53
N LEU A 427 -35.68 -22.75 0.60
CA LEU A 427 -37.01 -23.40 0.54
C LEU A 427 -37.22 -24.41 1.66
N LEU A 428 -36.15 -25.09 2.12
CA LEU A 428 -36.27 -26.18 3.10
C LEU A 428 -35.94 -25.73 4.53
N LYS A 429 -34.70 -25.46 4.80
CA LYS A 429 -34.25 -25.05 6.13
C LYS A 429 -33.10 -24.06 5.98
N ASN A 430 -33.21 -22.95 6.69
CA ASN A 430 -32.10 -22.02 6.78
C ASN A 430 -31.04 -22.59 7.74
N THR A 431 -30.04 -23.25 7.21
CA THR A 431 -28.89 -23.71 7.97
C THR A 431 -27.69 -22.90 7.52
N ALA A 432 -27.16 -22.09 8.44
CA ALA A 432 -25.89 -21.43 8.21
C ALA A 432 -24.78 -22.48 8.00
N PRO A 433 -23.84 -22.27 7.06
CA PRO A 433 -22.69 -23.15 6.99
C PRO A 433 -21.89 -23.01 8.28
N THR A 434 -21.60 -24.12 8.91
CA THR A 434 -20.60 -24.20 9.98
C THR A 434 -19.24 -23.87 9.36
N VAL A 435 -18.68 -22.76 9.77
CA VAL A 435 -17.36 -22.29 9.34
C VAL A 435 -16.31 -22.78 10.34
#